data_0e5efe42efc8b36cf6787fa90bfe97c0
#
_entry.id   0e5efe42efc8b36cf6787fa90bfe97c0
#
_cell.length_a   1.000
_cell.length_b   1.000
_cell.length_c   1.000
_cell.angle_alpha   90.00
_cell.angle_beta   90.00
_cell.angle_gamma   90.00
#
_symmetry.space_group_name_H-M   'P 1'
#
loop_
_entity.id
_entity.type
_entity.pdbx_description
1 polymer ?
#
loop_
_entity_poly.entity_id
_entity_poly.type
_entity_poly.pdbx_seq_one_letter_code
_entity_poly.pdbx_strand_id
1 'polypeptide(L)'
;IVLNYEEGAENCVLNGDKNSEIFLSEIIGAKPVKGRHMSMESLYEYGSRAGFWRLHKLFQKKKIPITVFGVGMALEKNPEICKAIKDAGYEVASHGWRWIDYQNIKKSEEKKHMKLAIQTHKKIFGERPNGWYTGRCSSNTRDLVMEDGGFLYDSDSYSDDLPYWEIRGKKKQLIIPYTLDNNDMRFATNQGFNTGDHFFT
;
A
#
# COMPACT_ATOMS: atom_id res chain seq x y z
N ILE A 1 -11.76 -4.17 -7.18
CA ILE A 1 -10.33 -4.14 -7.61
C ILE A 1 -9.60 -3.17 -6.68
N VAL A 2 -8.41 -3.56 -6.23
CA VAL A 2 -7.52 -2.72 -5.44
C VAL A 2 -6.36 -2.25 -6.30
N LEU A 3 -6.01 -0.96 -6.20
CA LEU A 3 -4.80 -0.38 -6.74
C LEU A 3 -3.91 0.08 -5.58
N ASN A 4 -2.77 -0.58 -5.37
CA ASN A 4 -1.77 -0.10 -4.43
C ASN A 4 -1.03 1.09 -5.02
N TYR A 5 -0.97 2.21 -4.27
CA TYR A 5 -0.19 3.38 -4.65
C TYR A 5 0.90 3.64 -3.60
N GLU A 6 2.13 3.31 -3.92
CA GLU A 6 3.24 3.15 -2.98
C GLU A 6 4.47 4.01 -3.34
N GLU A 7 4.57 4.43 -4.59
CA GLU A 7 5.76 5.03 -5.19
C GLU A 7 6.17 6.35 -4.53
N GLY A 8 7.39 6.36 -4.04
CA GLY A 8 7.99 7.48 -3.31
C GLY A 8 7.97 7.28 -1.78
N ALA A 9 7.35 6.20 -1.27
CA ALA A 9 7.30 5.89 0.15
C ALA A 9 8.16 4.67 0.55
N GLU A 10 8.81 4.02 -0.39
CA GLU A 10 9.77 2.93 -0.22
C GLU A 10 11.04 3.38 0.53
N ASN A 11 11.87 2.40 0.93
CA ASN A 11 13.17 2.71 1.51
C ASN A 11 14.03 3.48 0.51
N CYS A 12 14.41 4.69 0.85
CA CYS A 12 15.27 5.56 0.04
C CYS A 12 16.06 6.51 0.93
N VAL A 13 17.35 6.67 0.65
CA VAL A 13 18.18 7.60 1.44
C VAL A 13 17.70 9.05 1.34
N LEU A 14 16.98 9.42 0.29
CA LEU A 14 16.31 10.72 0.17
C LEU A 14 15.14 10.90 1.16
N ASN A 15 14.61 9.80 1.67
CA ASN A 15 13.59 9.77 2.73
C ASN A 15 14.20 9.72 4.15
N GLY A 16 15.53 9.75 4.27
CA GLY A 16 16.27 9.62 5.52
C GLY A 16 16.56 8.17 5.93
N ASP A 17 16.30 7.19 5.05
CA ASP A 17 16.59 5.79 5.34
C ASP A 17 18.10 5.47 5.24
N LYS A 18 18.52 4.42 5.93
CA LYS A 18 19.93 3.97 5.91
C LYS A 18 20.33 3.36 4.58
N ASN A 19 19.40 2.78 3.87
CA ASN A 19 19.63 2.03 2.64
C ASN A 19 18.50 2.29 1.63
N SER A 20 18.79 2.00 0.36
CA SER A 20 17.80 1.95 -0.72
C SER A 20 16.95 0.68 -0.65
N GLU A 21 15.75 0.73 -1.20
CA GLU A 21 14.92 -0.45 -1.51
C GLU A 21 15.59 -1.30 -2.59
N ILE A 22 15.29 -2.61 -2.57
CA ILE A 22 15.79 -3.58 -3.54
C ILE A 22 14.69 -4.51 -4.06
N PHE A 23 13.49 -4.41 -3.50
CA PHE A 23 12.37 -5.21 -3.99
C PHE A 23 12.05 -4.84 -5.44
N LEU A 24 11.94 -5.85 -6.30
CA LEU A 24 11.86 -5.73 -7.77
C LEU A 24 13.19 -5.34 -8.47
N SER A 25 14.34 -5.42 -7.78
CA SER A 25 15.63 -5.32 -8.45
C SER A 25 15.77 -6.41 -9.53
N GLU A 26 16.35 -6.07 -10.67
CA GLU A 26 16.72 -7.06 -11.69
C GLU A 26 17.74 -8.10 -11.21
N ILE A 27 18.48 -7.76 -10.14
CA ILE A 27 19.46 -8.65 -9.52
C ILE A 27 18.75 -9.44 -8.42
N ILE A 28 18.52 -10.72 -8.66
CA ILE A 28 17.93 -11.63 -7.66
C ILE A 28 18.87 -11.75 -6.45
N GLY A 29 18.31 -11.52 -5.25
CA GLY A 29 19.09 -11.58 -4.02
C GLY A 29 19.97 -10.35 -3.79
N ALA A 30 19.74 -9.24 -4.49
CA ALA A 30 20.41 -7.98 -4.23
C ALA A 30 20.36 -7.60 -2.75
N LYS A 31 21.40 -6.94 -2.28
CA LYS A 31 21.45 -6.39 -0.91
C LYS A 31 21.17 -4.89 -0.93
N PRO A 32 20.50 -4.34 0.09
CA PRO A 32 20.27 -2.91 0.21
C PRO A 32 21.55 -2.10 0.07
N VAL A 33 21.51 -1.06 -0.76
CA VAL A 33 22.67 -0.19 -1.04
C VAL A 33 22.68 0.96 -0.03
N LYS A 34 23.84 1.22 0.59
CA LYS A 34 24.06 2.39 1.45
C LYS A 34 24.24 3.65 0.60
N GLY A 35 23.18 4.14 0.01
CA GLY A 35 23.24 5.30 -0.88
C GLY A 35 22.05 5.29 -1.82
N ARG A 36 22.07 6.19 -2.79
CA ARG A 36 21.07 6.23 -3.85
C ARG A 36 21.22 5.02 -4.76
N HIS A 37 20.09 4.42 -5.11
CA HIS A 37 20.03 3.33 -6.07
C HIS A 37 19.23 3.79 -7.29
N MET A 38 19.91 4.38 -8.27
CA MET A 38 19.27 5.05 -9.40
C MET A 38 18.31 4.19 -10.19
N SER A 39 18.65 2.89 -10.41
CA SER A 39 17.76 1.96 -11.11
C SER A 39 16.47 1.71 -10.33
N MET A 40 16.57 1.54 -9.00
CA MET A 40 15.39 1.34 -8.15
C MET A 40 14.54 2.61 -8.06
N GLU A 41 15.17 3.78 -7.86
CA GLU A 41 14.45 5.05 -7.84
C GLU A 41 13.66 5.27 -9.14
N SER A 42 14.29 5.01 -10.30
CA SER A 42 13.63 5.15 -11.60
C SER A 42 12.51 4.11 -11.82
N LEU A 43 12.68 2.88 -11.30
CA LEU A 43 11.66 1.84 -11.38
C LEU A 43 10.39 2.25 -10.60
N TYR A 44 10.55 2.72 -9.36
CA TYR A 44 9.42 3.22 -8.56
C TYR A 44 8.81 4.49 -9.18
N GLU A 45 9.64 5.41 -9.68
CA GLU A 45 9.16 6.61 -10.36
C GLU A 45 8.26 6.30 -11.57
N TYR A 46 8.50 5.18 -12.27
CA TYR A 46 7.64 4.75 -13.36
C TYR A 46 6.17 4.58 -12.93
N GLY A 47 5.93 4.05 -11.72
CA GLY A 47 4.58 3.87 -11.19
C GLY A 47 3.81 5.19 -11.11
N SER A 48 4.42 6.23 -10.57
CA SER A 48 3.79 7.56 -10.46
C SER A 48 3.74 8.32 -11.79
N ARG A 49 4.76 8.16 -12.67
CA ARG A 49 4.82 8.89 -13.95
C ARG A 49 3.99 8.28 -15.08
N ALA A 50 3.86 6.96 -15.10
CA ALA A 50 3.22 6.24 -16.21
C ALA A 50 2.22 5.18 -15.76
N GLY A 51 2.57 4.33 -14.80
CA GLY A 51 1.78 3.17 -14.39
C GLY A 51 0.40 3.55 -13.90
N PHE A 52 0.33 4.44 -12.91
CA PHE A 52 -0.93 4.95 -12.37
C PHE A 52 -1.84 5.50 -13.49
N TRP A 53 -1.32 6.34 -14.37
CA TRP A 53 -2.12 7.01 -15.42
C TRP A 53 -2.68 6.04 -16.45
N ARG A 54 -1.93 4.96 -16.77
CA ARG A 54 -2.41 3.90 -17.65
C ARG A 54 -3.57 3.14 -17.03
N LEU A 55 -3.44 2.75 -15.77
CA LEU A 55 -4.49 2.04 -15.04
C LEU A 55 -5.70 2.95 -14.81
N HIS A 56 -5.49 4.18 -14.36
CA HIS A 56 -6.55 5.17 -14.18
C HIS A 56 -7.38 5.35 -15.47
N LYS A 57 -6.71 5.57 -16.60
CA LYS A 57 -7.40 5.71 -17.91
C LYS A 57 -8.19 4.46 -18.28
N LEU A 58 -7.65 3.26 -18.00
CA LEU A 58 -8.34 1.99 -18.24
C LEU A 58 -9.59 1.88 -17.38
N PHE A 59 -9.49 2.13 -16.07
CA PHE A 59 -10.60 2.02 -15.13
C PHE A 59 -11.70 3.04 -15.46
N GLN A 60 -11.35 4.28 -15.80
CA GLN A 60 -12.30 5.29 -16.26
C GLN A 60 -13.01 4.84 -17.55
N LYS A 61 -12.27 4.38 -18.56
CA LYS A 61 -12.84 3.89 -19.84
C LYS A 61 -13.80 2.72 -19.62
N LYS A 62 -13.47 1.83 -18.70
CA LYS A 62 -14.27 0.62 -18.40
C LYS A 62 -15.31 0.86 -17.32
N LYS A 63 -15.35 2.04 -16.68
CA LYS A 63 -16.23 2.36 -15.55
C LYS A 63 -16.12 1.35 -14.39
N ILE A 64 -14.90 0.95 -14.09
CA ILE A 64 -14.61 -0.01 -13.02
C ILE A 64 -14.42 0.75 -11.71
N PRO A 65 -15.22 0.47 -10.67
CA PRO A 65 -14.97 1.01 -9.34
C PRO A 65 -13.71 0.35 -8.75
N ILE A 66 -12.87 1.15 -8.12
CA ILE A 66 -11.66 0.66 -7.45
C ILE A 66 -11.50 1.29 -6.07
N THR A 67 -10.79 0.59 -5.21
CA THR A 67 -10.23 1.11 -3.97
C THR A 67 -8.73 1.34 -4.16
N VAL A 68 -8.25 2.54 -3.86
CA VAL A 68 -6.82 2.83 -3.86
C VAL A 68 -6.28 2.59 -2.45
N PHE A 69 -5.36 1.66 -2.29
CA PHE A 69 -4.57 1.51 -1.07
C PHE A 69 -3.39 2.48 -1.18
N GLY A 70 -3.54 3.66 -0.55
CA GLY A 70 -2.60 4.75 -0.70
C GLY A 70 -1.64 4.87 0.48
N VAL A 71 -0.33 4.77 0.22
CA VAL A 71 0.69 5.05 1.23
C VAL A 71 0.78 6.56 1.45
N GLY A 72 0.65 7.00 2.70
CA GLY A 72 0.52 8.42 3.03
C GLY A 72 1.64 9.30 2.46
N MET A 73 2.90 8.89 2.58
CA MET A 73 4.03 9.63 2.02
C MET A 73 4.01 9.67 0.49
N ALA A 74 3.59 8.61 -0.17
CA ALA A 74 3.44 8.56 -1.64
C ALA A 74 2.36 9.54 -2.12
N LEU A 75 1.22 9.55 -1.43
CA LEU A 75 0.13 10.50 -1.71
C LEU A 75 0.57 11.94 -1.49
N GLU A 76 1.30 12.25 -0.41
CA GLU A 76 1.78 13.61 -0.12
C GLU A 76 2.73 14.14 -1.19
N LYS A 77 3.55 13.26 -1.79
CA LYS A 77 4.50 13.61 -2.87
C LYS A 77 3.84 13.82 -4.24
N ASN A 78 2.63 13.32 -4.45
CA ASN A 78 2.00 13.28 -5.77
C ASN A 78 0.58 13.91 -5.78
N PRO A 79 0.49 15.24 -5.64
CA PRO A 79 -0.81 15.94 -5.56
C PRO A 79 -1.67 15.80 -6.81
N GLU A 80 -1.06 15.66 -8.00
CA GLU A 80 -1.80 15.45 -9.26
C GLU A 80 -2.53 14.10 -9.27
N ILE A 81 -1.89 13.06 -8.77
CA ILE A 81 -2.50 11.73 -8.62
C ILE A 81 -3.63 11.79 -7.59
N CYS A 82 -3.42 12.45 -6.46
CA CYS A 82 -4.47 12.64 -5.46
C CYS A 82 -5.68 13.37 -6.04
N LYS A 83 -5.46 14.39 -6.89
CA LYS A 83 -6.54 15.07 -7.60
C LYS A 83 -7.29 14.11 -8.53
N ALA A 84 -6.59 13.31 -9.32
CA ALA A 84 -7.21 12.36 -10.24
C ALA A 84 -8.03 11.30 -9.50
N ILE A 85 -7.54 10.81 -8.36
CA ILE A 85 -8.24 9.86 -7.47
C ILE A 85 -9.56 10.48 -6.97
N LYS A 86 -9.51 11.73 -6.49
CA LYS A 86 -10.70 12.47 -6.02
C LYS A 86 -11.71 12.69 -7.13
N ASP A 87 -11.25 13.20 -8.27
CA ASP A 87 -12.13 13.52 -9.42
C ASP A 87 -12.81 12.25 -9.96
N ALA A 88 -12.17 11.11 -9.86
CA ALA A 88 -12.71 9.81 -10.25
C ALA A 88 -13.68 9.20 -9.22
N GLY A 89 -13.76 9.75 -8.00
CA GLY A 89 -14.58 9.20 -6.93
C GLY A 89 -14.10 7.84 -6.41
N TYR A 90 -12.81 7.55 -6.51
CA TYR A 90 -12.26 6.29 -5.99
C TYR A 90 -12.27 6.31 -4.46
N GLU A 91 -12.60 5.17 -3.84
CA GLU A 91 -12.32 4.97 -2.43
C GLU A 91 -10.81 5.00 -2.19
N VAL A 92 -10.37 5.64 -1.10
CA VAL A 92 -8.97 5.56 -0.66
C VAL A 92 -8.91 4.97 0.74
N ALA A 93 -8.30 3.79 0.85
CA ALA A 93 -7.93 3.18 2.12
C ALA A 93 -6.47 3.51 2.45
N SER A 94 -6.14 3.50 3.74
CA SER A 94 -4.75 3.74 4.16
C SER A 94 -3.88 2.53 3.91
N HIS A 95 -2.75 2.74 3.25
CA HIS A 95 -1.65 1.76 3.14
C HIS A 95 -0.49 2.13 4.09
N GLY A 96 -0.80 2.67 5.28
CA GLY A 96 0.19 3.17 6.22
C GLY A 96 0.83 4.49 5.77
N TRP A 97 1.88 4.90 6.53
CA TRP A 97 2.66 6.11 6.21
C TRP A 97 3.80 5.86 5.24
N ARG A 98 4.48 4.73 5.41
CA ARG A 98 5.65 4.30 4.62
C ARG A 98 5.42 2.91 4.07
N TRP A 99 5.99 2.63 2.91
CA TRP A 99 6.05 1.29 2.36
C TRP A 99 7.36 0.59 2.77
N ILE A 100 7.44 0.22 4.03
CA ILE A 100 8.60 -0.40 4.67
C ILE A 100 8.16 -1.61 5.49
N ASP A 101 9.11 -2.47 5.87
CA ASP A 101 8.85 -3.59 6.78
C ASP A 101 8.71 -3.09 8.22
N TYR A 102 7.52 -3.27 8.81
CA TYR A 102 7.22 -2.89 10.19
C TYR A 102 7.58 -3.96 11.21
N GLN A 103 8.01 -5.17 10.79
CA GLN A 103 8.23 -6.31 11.69
C GLN A 103 9.13 -5.99 12.90
N ASN A 104 10.13 -5.14 12.68
CA ASN A 104 11.10 -4.77 13.72
C ASN A 104 10.98 -3.30 14.18
N ILE A 105 9.91 -2.60 13.81
CA ILE A 105 9.67 -1.22 14.21
C ILE A 105 9.01 -1.19 15.59
N LYS A 106 9.46 -0.27 16.46
CA LYS A 106 8.86 -0.11 17.79
C LYS A 106 7.39 0.28 17.68
N LYS A 107 6.52 -0.29 18.52
CA LYS A 107 5.08 0.03 18.57
C LYS A 107 4.80 1.53 18.60
N SER A 108 5.60 2.31 19.34
CA SER A 108 5.44 3.76 19.42
C SER A 108 5.68 4.48 18.11
N GLU A 109 6.65 4.03 17.30
CA GLU A 109 6.95 4.62 15.99
C GLU A 109 5.89 4.18 14.96
N GLU A 110 5.50 2.92 14.97
CA GLU A 110 4.40 2.43 14.12
C GLU A 110 3.10 3.20 14.42
N LYS A 111 2.77 3.43 15.69
CA LYS A 111 1.62 4.26 16.10
C LYS A 111 1.73 5.70 15.59
N LYS A 112 2.92 6.27 15.56
CA LYS A 112 3.17 7.59 14.99
C LYS A 112 2.95 7.59 13.48
N HIS A 113 3.45 6.58 12.77
CA HIS A 113 3.22 6.42 11.34
C HIS A 113 1.73 6.27 11.01
N MET A 114 0.98 5.48 11.79
CA MET A 114 -0.48 5.36 11.62
C MET A 114 -1.18 6.73 11.75
N LYS A 115 -0.82 7.52 12.77
CA LYS A 115 -1.37 8.87 12.94
C LYS A 115 -1.03 9.80 11.77
N LEU A 116 0.21 9.76 11.28
CA LEU A 116 0.63 10.53 10.11
C LEU A 116 -0.18 10.15 8.87
N ALA A 117 -0.36 8.85 8.62
CA ALA A 117 -1.17 8.37 7.50
C ALA A 117 -2.61 8.91 7.58
N ILE A 118 -3.27 8.82 8.75
CA ILE A 118 -4.62 9.34 8.95
C ILE A 118 -4.68 10.87 8.75
N GLN A 119 -3.71 11.61 9.28
CA GLN A 119 -3.65 13.07 9.14
C GLN A 119 -3.45 13.49 7.69
N THR A 120 -2.54 12.83 6.97
CA THR A 120 -2.29 13.10 5.56
C THR A 120 -3.51 12.79 4.72
N HIS A 121 -4.18 11.67 4.97
CA HIS A 121 -5.41 11.33 4.29
C HIS A 121 -6.50 12.43 4.50
N LYS A 122 -6.71 12.85 5.75
CA LYS A 122 -7.64 13.95 6.06
C LYS A 122 -7.28 15.25 5.36
N LYS A 123 -5.99 15.60 5.33
CA LYS A 123 -5.50 16.81 4.65
C LYS A 123 -5.77 16.78 3.14
N ILE A 124 -5.56 15.62 2.51
CA ILE A 124 -5.68 15.46 1.05
C ILE A 124 -7.14 15.27 0.63
N PHE A 125 -7.87 14.36 1.28
CA PHE A 125 -9.20 13.92 0.84
C PHE A 125 -10.37 14.55 1.63
N GLY A 126 -10.09 15.23 2.74
CA GLY A 126 -11.10 15.88 3.59
C GLY A 126 -11.67 14.97 4.70
N GLU A 127 -11.42 13.69 4.64
CA GLU A 127 -11.93 12.68 5.59
C GLU A 127 -10.86 11.68 5.97
N ARG A 128 -11.11 10.88 7.01
CA ARG A 128 -10.21 9.79 7.38
C ARG A 128 -10.42 8.58 6.47
N PRO A 129 -9.39 7.72 6.30
CA PRO A 129 -9.56 6.47 5.55
C PRO A 129 -10.51 5.52 6.28
N ASN A 130 -11.39 4.85 5.53
CA ASN A 130 -12.28 3.82 6.04
C ASN A 130 -11.56 2.48 6.27
N GLY A 131 -10.63 2.14 5.40
CA GLY A 131 -9.87 0.90 5.44
C GLY A 131 -8.42 1.09 5.85
N TRP A 132 -7.84 0.02 6.37
CA TRP A 132 -6.42 -0.11 6.69
C TRP A 132 -5.80 -1.32 6.00
N TYR A 133 -4.59 -1.16 5.50
CA TYR A 133 -3.72 -2.22 5.01
C TYR A 133 -2.26 -1.77 5.16
N THR A 134 -1.38 -2.57 5.73
CA THR A 134 0.06 -2.30 5.80
C THR A 134 0.85 -3.18 4.84
N GLY A 135 0.39 -4.41 4.63
CA GLY A 135 1.03 -5.42 3.80
C GLY A 135 2.31 -6.02 4.39
N ARG A 136 3.10 -5.23 5.09
CA ARG A 136 4.32 -5.64 5.81
C ARG A 136 4.18 -5.35 7.29
N CYS A 137 3.08 -5.86 7.87
CA CYS A 137 2.65 -5.55 9.24
C CYS A 137 3.56 -6.17 10.30
N SER A 138 3.55 -5.56 11.50
CA SER A 138 4.17 -6.09 12.71
C SER A 138 3.16 -6.87 13.56
N SER A 139 3.65 -7.51 14.61
CA SER A 139 2.78 -8.10 15.64
C SER A 139 1.91 -7.07 16.38
N ASN A 140 2.20 -5.77 16.27
CA ASN A 140 1.45 -4.68 16.90
C ASN A 140 0.37 -4.07 16.01
N THR A 141 0.47 -4.24 14.69
CA THR A 141 -0.36 -3.52 13.70
C THR A 141 -1.85 -3.71 13.99
N ARG A 142 -2.30 -4.96 14.14
CA ARG A 142 -3.70 -5.28 14.42
C ARG A 142 -4.21 -4.61 15.70
N ASP A 143 -3.40 -4.64 16.76
CA ASP A 143 -3.77 -4.00 18.02
C ASP A 143 -3.88 -2.48 17.87
N LEU A 144 -2.97 -1.86 17.10
CA LEU A 144 -3.02 -0.42 16.83
C LEU A 144 -4.26 -0.02 16.03
N VAL A 145 -4.64 -0.80 15.02
CA VAL A 145 -5.88 -0.60 14.25
C VAL A 145 -7.10 -0.68 15.15
N MET A 146 -7.18 -1.72 16.00
CA MET A 146 -8.28 -1.91 16.94
C MET A 146 -8.26 -0.87 18.09
N GLU A 147 -7.07 -0.39 18.49
CA GLU A 147 -6.93 0.70 19.48
C GLU A 147 -7.45 2.03 18.91
N ASP A 148 -7.15 2.34 17.65
CA ASP A 148 -7.66 3.54 16.97
C ASP A 148 -9.19 3.50 16.84
N GLY A 149 -9.74 2.38 16.46
CA GLY A 149 -11.18 2.11 16.41
C GLY A 149 -11.98 2.89 15.38
N GLY A 150 -11.31 3.62 14.49
CA GLY A 150 -11.96 4.43 13.46
C GLY A 150 -11.91 3.85 12.06
N PHE A 151 -11.33 2.68 11.86
CA PHE A 151 -11.33 1.97 10.59
C PHE A 151 -12.53 1.02 10.52
N LEU A 152 -13.26 1.04 9.41
CA LEU A 152 -14.38 0.14 9.18
C LEU A 152 -13.90 -1.28 8.90
N TYR A 153 -12.76 -1.41 8.20
CA TYR A 153 -12.15 -2.70 7.88
C TYR A 153 -10.62 -2.64 7.94
N ASP A 154 -10.02 -3.82 8.08
CA ASP A 154 -8.59 -4.04 8.04
C ASP A 154 -8.31 -5.20 7.09
N SER A 155 -7.39 -5.01 6.14
CA SER A 155 -7.03 -6.00 5.11
C SER A 155 -5.68 -6.68 5.36
N ASP A 156 -5.04 -6.45 6.52
CA ASP A 156 -3.79 -7.13 6.89
C ASP A 156 -4.03 -8.58 7.33
N SER A 157 -4.57 -9.39 6.42
CA SER A 157 -4.75 -10.83 6.61
C SER A 157 -4.75 -11.56 5.26
N TYR A 158 -4.19 -12.75 5.24
CA TYR A 158 -4.20 -13.68 4.10
C TYR A 158 -4.82 -15.02 4.49
N SER A 159 -5.59 -15.07 5.59
CA SER A 159 -6.00 -16.32 6.23
C SER A 159 -7.32 -16.87 5.74
N ASP A 160 -8.06 -16.13 4.93
CA ASP A 160 -9.38 -16.56 4.45
C ASP A 160 -9.70 -15.91 3.09
N ASP A 161 -10.60 -16.49 2.35
CA ASP A 161 -11.15 -15.94 1.10
C ASP A 161 -12.33 -14.99 1.35
N LEU A 162 -12.97 -15.11 2.50
CA LEU A 162 -14.15 -14.33 2.87
C LEU A 162 -13.88 -13.36 4.03
N PRO A 163 -14.59 -12.23 4.07
CA PRO A 163 -14.54 -11.33 5.21
C PRO A 163 -15.02 -12.00 6.50
N TYR A 164 -14.36 -11.70 7.60
CA TYR A 164 -14.70 -12.23 8.92
C TYR A 164 -14.50 -11.19 10.02
N TRP A 165 -15.09 -11.45 11.19
CA TRP A 165 -14.90 -10.61 12.38
C TRP A 165 -13.78 -11.15 13.27
N GLU A 166 -12.77 -10.33 13.52
CA GLU A 166 -11.81 -10.57 14.59
C GLU A 166 -12.30 -9.91 15.88
N ILE A 167 -12.32 -10.67 16.98
CA ILE A 167 -12.79 -10.23 18.29
C ILE A 167 -11.65 -10.32 19.29
N ARG A 168 -11.34 -9.18 19.94
CA ARG A 168 -10.35 -9.11 21.03
C ARG A 168 -10.97 -8.40 22.24
N GLY A 169 -11.36 -9.19 23.23
CA GLY A 169 -12.10 -8.69 24.38
C GLY A 169 -13.44 -8.08 23.97
N LYS A 170 -13.63 -6.79 24.22
CA LYS A 170 -14.86 -6.06 23.84
C LYS A 170 -14.80 -5.40 22.45
N LYS A 171 -13.66 -5.44 21.79
CA LYS A 171 -13.46 -4.83 20.46
C LYS A 171 -13.69 -5.87 19.39
N LYS A 172 -14.24 -5.41 18.26
CA LYS A 172 -14.37 -6.20 17.04
C LYS A 172 -13.89 -5.38 15.85
N GLN A 173 -13.24 -6.05 14.90
CA GLN A 173 -12.77 -5.47 13.65
C GLN A 173 -13.21 -6.34 12.49
N LEU A 174 -13.79 -5.74 11.46
CA LEU A 174 -14.03 -6.44 10.20
C LEU A 174 -12.70 -6.65 9.50
N ILE A 175 -12.41 -7.89 9.15
CA ILE A 175 -11.26 -8.27 8.33
C ILE A 175 -11.77 -8.56 6.94
N ILE A 176 -11.19 -7.89 5.95
CA ILE A 176 -11.38 -8.18 4.53
C ILE A 176 -10.05 -8.69 4.02
N PRO A 177 -9.86 -10.01 3.92
CA PRO A 177 -8.57 -10.59 3.57
C PRO A 177 -8.05 -10.09 2.23
N TYR A 178 -6.74 -9.91 2.17
CA TYR A 178 -6.00 -9.64 0.94
C TYR A 178 -5.52 -10.96 0.34
N THR A 179 -5.51 -11.08 -0.97
CA THR A 179 -5.05 -12.29 -1.64
C THR A 179 -3.78 -12.04 -2.44
N LEU A 180 -2.89 -13.03 -2.50
CA LEU A 180 -1.65 -12.96 -3.27
C LEU A 180 -1.75 -13.66 -4.63
N ASP A 181 -2.73 -14.52 -4.83
CA ASP A 181 -3.00 -15.26 -6.06
C ASP A 181 -3.48 -14.33 -7.18
N ASN A 182 -4.24 -13.29 -6.83
CA ASN A 182 -4.73 -12.26 -7.75
C ASN A 182 -3.87 -10.98 -7.75
N ASN A 183 -2.65 -11.03 -7.23
CA ASN A 183 -1.75 -9.88 -7.18
C ASN A 183 -0.82 -9.88 -8.40
N ASP A 184 -0.79 -8.76 -9.13
CA ASP A 184 0.06 -8.58 -10.32
C ASP A 184 1.57 -8.61 -10.01
N MET A 185 1.97 -8.49 -8.74
CA MET A 185 3.34 -8.74 -8.30
C MET A 185 3.85 -10.12 -8.78
N ARG A 186 2.94 -11.08 -8.99
CA ARG A 186 3.28 -12.41 -9.49
C ARG A 186 3.89 -12.41 -10.89
N PHE A 187 3.71 -11.35 -11.68
CA PHE A 187 4.44 -11.17 -12.94
C PHE A 187 5.94 -10.90 -12.74
N ALA A 188 6.32 -10.36 -11.59
CA ALA A 188 7.70 -10.00 -11.27
C ALA A 188 8.42 -11.03 -10.38
N THR A 189 7.76 -12.11 -9.99
CA THR A 189 8.34 -13.16 -9.13
C THR A 189 8.59 -14.44 -9.91
N ASN A 190 9.58 -15.24 -9.46
CA ASN A 190 9.84 -16.57 -10.03
C ASN A 190 8.59 -17.45 -9.93
N GLN A 191 8.31 -18.23 -10.97
CA GLN A 191 7.12 -19.09 -11.08
C GLN A 191 5.79 -18.32 -11.01
N GLY A 192 5.84 -17.02 -11.33
CA GLY A 192 4.64 -16.19 -11.41
C GLY A 192 3.99 -16.21 -12.80
N PHE A 193 3.12 -15.25 -13.05
CA PHE A 193 2.42 -15.12 -14.32
C PHE A 193 3.34 -14.62 -15.44
N ASN A 194 3.15 -15.14 -16.65
CA ASN A 194 3.85 -14.69 -17.84
C ASN A 194 2.95 -13.93 -18.83
N THR A 195 1.65 -14.15 -18.75
CA THR A 195 0.66 -13.54 -19.66
C THR A 195 -0.60 -13.15 -18.88
N GLY A 196 -1.43 -12.28 -19.49
CA GLY A 196 -2.73 -11.95 -18.94
C GLY A 196 -3.66 -13.16 -18.83
N ASP A 197 -3.53 -14.11 -19.74
CA ASP A 197 -4.33 -15.35 -19.69
C ASP A 197 -3.98 -16.21 -18.47
N HIS A 198 -2.67 -16.30 -18.13
CA HIS A 198 -2.24 -16.98 -16.91
C HIS A 198 -2.75 -16.29 -15.62
N PHE A 199 -2.95 -14.98 -15.67
CA PHE A 199 -3.53 -14.25 -14.54
C PHE A 199 -5.02 -14.45 -14.41
N PHE A 200 -5.72 -14.68 -15.54
CA PHE A 200 -7.15 -14.82 -15.61
C PHE A 200 -7.63 -16.25 -15.31
N THR A 201 -6.87 -17.28 -15.69
CA THR A 201 -7.20 -18.70 -15.48
C THR A 201 -6.77 -19.23 -14.13
#